data_a1d3d5f02740d3a06cd790ed01417844
#
_entry.id   a1d3d5f02740d3a06cd790ed01417844
#
_cell.length_a   1.000
_cell.length_b   1.000
_cell.length_c   1.000
_cell.angle_alpha   90.00
_cell.angle_beta   90.00
_cell.angle_gamma   90.00
#
_symmetry.space_group_name_H-M   'P 1'
#
loop_
_entity.id
_entity.type
_entity.pdbx_description
1 polymer ?
#
loop_
_entity_poly.entity_id
_entity_poly.type
_entity_poly.pdbx_seq_one_letter_code
_entity_poly.pdbx_strand_id
1 'polypeptide(L)'
;MEFDFVIRFTPEATTMIAIVDYRAGNLTSVARALDYLGHRCEITDRPERIAAADRVILPGVGAAGATMENLRALGLDSLLREEVIAAGKPFLGICIGIQILLDRSEEDDARCLGVIPGRVARFPNSIGGHLLKVPQIGWNRVHQSKPHPLFTGVADNTHFYFVNSYYPIPADSGVAIATCEYGINFVAAIARGNLVATQFHLEKSGPAGLRLLDNFCRLVN
;
A
#
# COMPACT_ATOMS: atom_id res chain seq x y z
N MET A 1 47.55 -20.67 -18.04
CA MET A 1 47.13 -19.26 -17.71
C MET A 1 45.64 -19.33 -17.35
N GLU A 2 45.39 -19.63 -16.06
CA GLU A 2 44.02 -19.69 -15.50
C GLU A 2 43.60 -18.26 -15.21
N PHE A 3 42.51 -17.84 -15.81
CA PHE A 3 41.85 -16.56 -15.47
C PHE A 3 40.87 -16.84 -14.32
N ASP A 4 41.29 -16.55 -13.10
CA ASP A 4 40.43 -16.48 -11.94
C ASP A 4 39.43 -15.29 -12.13
N PHE A 5 38.18 -15.61 -12.48
CA PHE A 5 37.10 -14.67 -12.53
C PHE A 5 36.60 -14.46 -11.08
N VAL A 6 37.23 -13.53 -10.36
CA VAL A 6 36.73 -13.07 -9.06
C VAL A 6 35.47 -12.22 -9.30
N ILE A 7 34.29 -12.81 -9.15
CA ILE A 7 33.04 -12.08 -9.07
C ILE A 7 33.08 -11.26 -7.78
N ARG A 8 33.41 -9.98 -7.90
CA ARG A 8 33.25 -9.03 -6.80
C ARG A 8 31.76 -8.71 -6.69
N PHE A 9 31.09 -9.31 -5.71
CA PHE A 9 29.83 -8.78 -5.22
C PHE A 9 30.14 -7.44 -4.56
N THR A 10 29.80 -6.32 -5.23
CA THR A 10 29.62 -5.06 -4.53
C THR A 10 28.43 -5.28 -3.60
N PRO A 11 28.54 -5.03 -2.27
CA PRO A 11 27.37 -5.06 -1.43
C PRO A 11 26.41 -4.02 -1.99
N GLU A 12 25.23 -4.46 -2.46
CA GLU A 12 24.13 -3.54 -2.75
C GLU A 12 23.95 -2.67 -1.50
N ALA A 13 24.00 -1.36 -1.68
CA ALA A 13 23.75 -0.44 -0.60
C ALA A 13 22.43 -0.90 0.05
N THR A 14 22.49 -1.30 1.32
CA THR A 14 21.37 -1.96 1.99
C THR A 14 20.23 -0.96 2.14
N THR A 15 19.31 -0.98 1.19
CA THR A 15 18.09 -0.15 1.17
C THR A 15 17.37 -0.27 2.50
N MET A 16 17.17 0.85 3.20
CA MET A 16 16.44 0.92 4.45
C MET A 16 14.97 1.28 4.17
N ILE A 17 14.07 0.47 4.67
CA ILE A 17 12.63 0.66 4.52
C ILE A 17 12.06 1.13 5.86
N ALA A 18 11.42 2.30 5.89
CA ALA A 18 10.65 2.73 7.05
C ALA A 18 9.22 2.21 6.97
N ILE A 19 8.77 1.51 8.00
CA ILE A 19 7.38 1.16 8.22
C ILE A 19 6.82 2.18 9.20
N VAL A 20 5.87 2.99 8.74
CA VAL A 20 5.32 4.10 9.53
C VAL A 20 4.49 3.57 10.68
N ASP A 21 4.90 3.88 11.92
CA ASP A 21 4.14 3.62 13.14
C ASP A 21 3.33 4.86 13.51
N TYR A 22 2.05 4.83 13.21
CA TYR A 22 1.10 5.86 13.64
C TYR A 22 0.21 5.36 14.80
N ARG A 23 0.74 4.45 15.63
CA ARG A 23 0.08 3.87 16.82
C ARG A 23 -1.14 3.01 16.50
N ALA A 24 -1.21 2.48 15.28
CA ALA A 24 -2.25 1.56 14.84
C ALA A 24 -1.72 0.64 13.74
N GLY A 25 -2.37 -0.48 13.54
CA GLY A 25 -2.07 -1.40 12.46
C GLY A 25 -1.27 -2.63 12.84
N ASN A 26 -1.19 -3.56 11.88
CA ASN A 26 -0.44 -4.82 12.03
C ASN A 26 0.98 -4.68 11.45
N LEU A 27 1.78 -3.76 12.02
CA LEU A 27 3.11 -3.39 11.53
C LEU A 27 4.07 -4.58 11.55
N THR A 28 3.96 -5.41 12.61
CA THR A 28 4.83 -6.59 12.80
C THR A 28 4.68 -7.61 11.67
N SER A 29 3.48 -7.78 11.11
CA SER A 29 3.29 -8.71 9.98
C SER A 29 3.99 -8.23 8.72
N VAL A 30 3.97 -6.93 8.45
CA VAL A 30 4.71 -6.34 7.31
C VAL A 30 6.21 -6.43 7.53
N ALA A 31 6.70 -6.12 8.74
CA ALA A 31 8.12 -6.25 9.08
C ALA A 31 8.60 -7.69 8.92
N ARG A 32 7.85 -8.68 9.41
CA ARG A 32 8.18 -10.11 9.25
C ARG A 32 8.19 -10.55 7.79
N ALA A 33 7.28 -10.04 6.96
CA ALA A 33 7.26 -10.33 5.53
C ALA A 33 8.50 -9.76 4.82
N LEU A 34 8.92 -8.54 5.17
CA LEU A 34 10.14 -7.92 4.65
C LEU A 34 11.40 -8.66 5.11
N ASP A 35 11.47 -9.03 6.39
CA ASP A 35 12.58 -9.82 6.95
C ASP A 35 12.70 -11.19 6.25
N TYR A 36 11.56 -11.88 6.06
CA TYR A 36 11.51 -13.14 5.31
C TYR A 36 12.04 -12.99 3.86
N LEU A 37 11.82 -11.85 3.23
CA LEU A 37 12.30 -11.50 1.89
C LEU A 37 13.76 -11.01 1.88
N GLY A 38 14.38 -10.84 3.05
CA GLY A 38 15.76 -10.37 3.20
C GLY A 38 15.91 -8.85 3.10
N HIS A 39 14.82 -8.07 3.21
CA HIS A 39 14.86 -6.61 3.19
C HIS A 39 15.01 -6.03 4.59
N ARG A 40 15.89 -5.04 4.74
CA ARG A 40 16.05 -4.30 6.00
C ARG A 40 14.93 -3.30 6.19
N CYS A 41 14.27 -3.35 7.34
CA CYS A 41 13.20 -2.41 7.69
C CYS A 41 13.29 -1.97 9.14
N GLU A 42 12.67 -0.83 9.43
CA GLU A 42 12.50 -0.28 10.77
C GLU A 42 11.04 0.17 10.94
N ILE A 43 10.39 -0.28 12.01
CA ILE A 43 9.10 0.28 12.44
C ILE A 43 9.42 1.52 13.25
N THR A 44 8.90 2.68 12.83
CA THR A 44 9.24 3.95 13.47
C THR A 44 8.13 5.00 13.33
N ASP A 45 7.94 5.79 14.40
CA ASP A 45 7.10 6.99 14.44
C ASP A 45 7.92 8.28 14.34
N ARG A 46 9.25 8.15 14.20
CA ARG A 46 10.19 9.28 14.20
C ARG A 46 10.29 9.91 12.83
N PRO A 47 9.88 11.19 12.64
CA PRO A 47 9.89 11.88 11.35
C PRO A 47 11.26 11.83 10.65
N GLU A 48 12.35 12.07 11.41
CA GLU A 48 13.70 12.07 10.85
C GLU A 48 14.16 10.70 10.33
N ARG A 49 13.64 9.59 10.92
CA ARG A 49 13.94 8.23 10.46
C ARG A 49 13.16 7.89 9.19
N ILE A 50 11.89 8.32 9.12
CA ILE A 50 11.05 8.15 7.93
C ILE A 50 11.61 8.98 6.77
N ALA A 51 12.00 10.24 7.03
CA ALA A 51 12.60 11.11 6.02
C ALA A 51 13.95 10.57 5.50
N ALA A 52 14.75 9.94 6.36
CA ALA A 52 16.06 9.38 5.97
C ALA A 52 15.98 8.03 5.26
N ALA A 53 14.84 7.31 5.34
CA ALA A 53 14.70 6.00 4.73
C ALA A 53 14.67 6.10 3.19
N ASP A 54 15.14 5.03 2.51
CA ASP A 54 15.13 4.95 1.05
C ASP A 54 13.73 4.70 0.49
N ARG A 55 12.89 3.99 1.25
CA ARG A 55 11.50 3.65 0.91
C ARG A 55 10.62 3.77 2.14
N VAL A 56 9.35 4.07 1.93
CA VAL A 56 8.38 4.20 3.01
C VAL A 56 7.18 3.30 2.76
N ILE A 57 6.78 2.54 3.76
CA ILE A 57 5.55 1.74 3.76
C ILE A 57 4.62 2.29 4.82
N LEU A 58 3.38 2.60 4.43
CA LEU A 58 2.30 2.98 5.33
C LEU A 58 1.26 1.86 5.33
N PRO A 59 1.42 0.85 6.20
CA PRO A 59 0.42 -0.19 6.37
C PRO A 59 -0.61 0.24 7.38
N GLY A 60 -1.73 -0.43 7.43
CA GLY A 60 -2.60 -0.21 8.55
C GLY A 60 -3.94 -0.90 8.46
N VAL A 61 -4.58 -0.93 9.62
CA VAL A 61 -5.95 -1.36 9.83
C VAL A 61 -6.63 -0.34 10.73
N GLY A 62 -7.95 -0.22 10.63
CA GLY A 62 -8.72 0.73 11.43
C GLY A 62 -9.46 1.76 10.58
N ALA A 63 -10.09 2.71 11.25
CA ALA A 63 -10.88 3.74 10.63
C ALA A 63 -10.03 4.90 10.09
N ALA A 64 -10.51 5.53 9.00
CA ALA A 64 -9.81 6.63 8.35
C ALA A 64 -9.65 7.84 9.29
N GLY A 65 -10.68 8.17 10.09
CA GLY A 65 -10.65 9.27 11.05
C GLY A 65 -9.54 9.09 12.08
N ALA A 66 -9.53 7.97 12.79
CA ALA A 66 -8.51 7.65 13.80
C ALA A 66 -7.10 7.60 13.22
N THR A 67 -6.95 7.06 12.00
CA THR A 67 -5.65 7.04 11.30
C THR A 67 -5.15 8.46 11.06
N MET A 68 -6.00 9.34 10.53
CA MET A 68 -5.61 10.72 10.24
C MET A 68 -5.35 11.55 11.52
N GLU A 69 -6.09 11.31 12.60
CA GLU A 69 -5.84 11.92 13.91
C GLU A 69 -4.47 11.55 14.44
N ASN A 70 -4.12 10.25 14.42
CA ASN A 70 -2.82 9.78 14.87
C ASN A 70 -1.67 10.33 14.02
N LEU A 71 -1.81 10.33 12.68
CA LEU A 71 -0.80 10.90 11.79
C LEU A 71 -0.57 12.39 12.08
N ARG A 72 -1.64 13.18 12.28
CA ARG A 72 -1.54 14.62 12.62
C ARG A 72 -0.90 14.84 14.00
N ALA A 73 -1.30 14.05 14.99
CA ALA A 73 -0.74 14.15 16.34
C ALA A 73 0.77 13.89 16.40
N LEU A 74 1.30 13.13 15.44
CA LEU A 74 2.72 12.82 15.30
C LEU A 74 3.44 13.73 14.28
N GLY A 75 2.72 14.64 13.60
CA GLY A 75 3.27 15.46 12.52
C GLY A 75 3.64 14.68 11.25
N LEU A 76 3.14 13.45 11.13
CA LEU A 76 3.48 12.56 10.02
C LEU A 76 2.65 12.80 8.76
N ASP A 77 1.51 13.48 8.85
CA ASP A 77 0.65 13.78 7.71
C ASP A 77 1.33 14.74 6.71
N SER A 78 1.92 15.82 7.18
CA SER A 78 2.70 16.76 6.36
C SER A 78 3.99 16.12 5.86
N LEU A 79 4.74 15.42 6.72
CA LEU A 79 5.95 14.70 6.35
C LEU A 79 5.70 13.73 5.17
N LEU A 80 4.69 12.88 5.29
CA LEU A 80 4.36 11.90 4.25
C LEU A 80 3.98 12.57 2.94
N ARG A 81 3.19 13.65 2.99
CA ARG A 81 2.74 14.35 1.80
C ARG A 81 3.88 15.12 1.13
N GLU A 82 4.68 15.86 1.89
CA GLU A 82 5.63 16.85 1.38
C GLU A 82 7.04 16.30 1.20
N GLU A 83 7.55 15.58 2.21
CA GLU A 83 8.95 15.12 2.21
C GLU A 83 9.13 13.68 1.69
N VAL A 84 8.05 12.88 1.69
CA VAL A 84 8.10 11.51 1.18
C VAL A 84 7.51 11.45 -0.24
N ILE A 85 6.22 11.71 -0.39
CA ILE A 85 5.50 11.48 -1.64
C ILE A 85 5.83 12.56 -2.67
N ALA A 86 5.73 13.85 -2.32
CA ALA A 86 6.01 14.94 -3.25
C ALA A 86 7.50 15.00 -3.63
N ALA A 87 8.41 14.55 -2.76
CA ALA A 87 9.82 14.42 -3.06
C ALA A 87 10.15 13.20 -3.96
N GLY A 88 9.14 12.39 -4.34
CA GLY A 88 9.33 11.26 -5.24
C GLY A 88 9.93 10.01 -4.58
N LYS A 89 9.96 9.93 -3.24
CA LYS A 89 10.43 8.74 -2.53
C LYS A 89 9.47 7.56 -2.79
N PRO A 90 9.97 6.34 -3.07
CA PRO A 90 9.12 5.17 -3.21
C PRO A 90 8.24 4.97 -1.98
N PHE A 91 6.93 4.94 -2.21
CA PHE A 91 5.92 4.87 -1.17
C PHE A 91 4.92 3.75 -1.46
N LEU A 92 4.64 2.92 -0.46
CA LEU A 92 3.63 1.87 -0.52
C LEU A 92 2.56 2.08 0.56
N GLY A 93 1.31 2.31 0.14
CA GLY A 93 0.14 2.26 1.02
C GLY A 93 -0.50 0.88 1.03
N ILE A 94 -0.84 0.32 2.21
CA ILE A 94 -1.52 -0.98 2.32
C ILE A 94 -2.83 -0.79 3.10
N CYS A 95 -3.95 -1.25 2.54
CA CYS A 95 -5.30 -1.22 3.08
C CYS A 95 -5.75 0.20 3.45
N ILE A 96 -5.77 0.61 4.71
CA ILE A 96 -6.07 1.99 5.08
C ILE A 96 -5.11 2.98 4.38
N GLY A 97 -3.89 2.55 4.11
CA GLY A 97 -2.88 3.35 3.41
C GLY A 97 -3.30 3.81 2.01
N ILE A 98 -4.07 3.00 1.24
CA ILE A 98 -4.62 3.46 -0.06
C ILE A 98 -5.76 4.47 0.15
N GLN A 99 -6.57 4.26 1.18
CA GLN A 99 -7.75 5.08 1.43
C GLN A 99 -7.37 6.50 1.85
N ILE A 100 -6.46 6.65 2.79
CA ILE A 100 -6.07 7.97 3.29
C ILE A 100 -5.21 8.79 2.31
N LEU A 101 -4.78 8.21 1.19
CA LEU A 101 -4.15 8.97 0.10
C LEU A 101 -5.14 9.87 -0.66
N LEU A 102 -6.45 9.60 -0.58
CA LEU A 102 -7.47 10.38 -1.25
C LEU A 102 -7.78 11.68 -0.49
N ASP A 103 -8.74 12.49 -0.98
CA ASP A 103 -9.09 13.76 -0.33
C ASP A 103 -9.89 13.56 0.95
N ARG A 104 -10.83 12.59 0.93
CA ARG A 104 -11.76 12.33 2.04
C ARG A 104 -12.28 10.90 2.04
N SER A 105 -12.75 10.46 3.20
CA SER A 105 -13.42 9.18 3.40
C SER A 105 -14.83 9.39 3.95
N GLU A 106 -15.81 8.59 3.45
CA GLU A 106 -17.15 8.50 4.07
C GLU A 106 -17.07 7.84 5.47
N GLU A 107 -15.98 7.13 5.77
CA GLU A 107 -15.71 6.67 7.12
C GLU A 107 -15.31 7.86 7.99
N ASP A 108 -16.12 8.13 9.03
CA ASP A 108 -15.96 9.23 9.99
C ASP A 108 -16.00 10.65 9.33
N ASP A 109 -16.48 10.77 8.09
CA ASP A 109 -16.38 12.01 7.29
C ASP A 109 -14.97 12.62 7.30
N ALA A 110 -13.96 11.72 7.27
CA ALA A 110 -12.59 12.09 7.52
C ALA A 110 -11.95 12.80 6.33
N ARG A 111 -11.32 13.96 6.59
CA ARG A 111 -10.40 14.59 5.65
C ARG A 111 -9.06 13.84 5.68
N CYS A 112 -8.64 13.33 4.53
CA CYS A 112 -7.45 12.52 4.36
C CYS A 112 -6.24 13.33 3.87
N LEU A 113 -5.20 12.68 3.35
CA LEU A 113 -3.95 13.34 2.92
C LEU A 113 -4.10 14.20 1.66
N GLY A 114 -5.09 13.89 0.79
CA GLY A 114 -5.32 14.65 -0.45
C GLY A 114 -4.17 14.55 -1.45
N VAL A 115 -3.44 13.44 -1.47
CA VAL A 115 -2.37 13.19 -2.42
C VAL A 115 -2.92 12.79 -3.77
N ILE A 116 -3.94 11.94 -3.79
CA ILE A 116 -4.66 11.49 -4.98
C ILE A 116 -6.06 12.11 -4.95
N PRO A 117 -6.45 12.97 -5.90
CA PRO A 117 -7.81 13.49 -5.95
C PRO A 117 -8.86 12.38 -6.00
N GLY A 118 -9.91 12.51 -5.17
CA GLY A 118 -10.97 11.52 -5.12
C GLY A 118 -11.52 11.32 -3.71
N ARG A 119 -12.28 10.24 -3.53
CA ARG A 119 -12.91 9.92 -2.25
C ARG A 119 -12.90 8.44 -1.96
N VAL A 120 -13.15 8.09 -0.73
CA VAL A 120 -13.38 6.72 -0.27
C VAL A 120 -14.87 6.57 0.04
N ALA A 121 -15.50 5.52 -0.49
CA ALA A 121 -16.92 5.25 -0.28
C ALA A 121 -17.14 3.92 0.43
N ARG A 122 -18.25 3.80 1.13
CA ARG A 122 -18.68 2.54 1.76
C ARG A 122 -19.29 1.60 0.72
N PHE A 123 -19.04 0.30 0.84
CA PHE A 123 -19.76 -0.70 0.05
C PHE A 123 -21.26 -0.62 0.35
N PRO A 124 -22.12 -0.75 -0.68
CA PRO A 124 -23.56 -0.82 -0.47
C PRO A 124 -23.94 -2.08 0.31
N ASN A 125 -25.00 -1.97 1.12
CA ASN A 125 -25.48 -3.13 1.88
C ASN A 125 -26.23 -4.17 1.02
N SER A 126 -26.66 -3.78 -0.19
CA SER A 126 -27.33 -4.65 -1.15
C SER A 126 -27.09 -4.20 -2.59
N ILE A 127 -27.15 -5.14 -3.53
CA ILE A 127 -27.03 -4.91 -4.97
C ILE A 127 -28.04 -5.79 -5.67
N GLY A 128 -28.87 -5.19 -6.53
CA GLY A 128 -29.91 -5.92 -7.28
C GLY A 128 -30.89 -6.70 -6.38
N GLY A 129 -31.13 -6.21 -5.16
CA GLY A 129 -32.02 -6.87 -4.18
C GLY A 129 -31.34 -7.96 -3.35
N HIS A 130 -30.09 -8.28 -3.60
CA HIS A 130 -29.31 -9.25 -2.82
C HIS A 130 -28.45 -8.53 -1.77
N LEU A 131 -28.43 -9.04 -0.53
CA LEU A 131 -27.59 -8.52 0.54
C LEU A 131 -26.10 -8.73 0.21
N LEU A 132 -25.32 -7.67 0.34
CA LEU A 132 -23.87 -7.72 0.29
C LEU A 132 -23.31 -7.74 1.71
N LYS A 133 -22.46 -8.72 2.02
CA LYS A 133 -21.82 -8.80 3.33
C LYS A 133 -20.74 -7.72 3.43
N VAL A 134 -20.91 -6.75 4.34
CA VAL A 134 -19.92 -5.70 4.63
C VAL A 134 -19.50 -5.83 6.09
N PRO A 135 -18.22 -5.91 6.41
CA PRO A 135 -17.05 -5.80 5.51
C PRO A 135 -16.87 -7.00 4.57
N GLN A 136 -16.23 -6.74 3.41
CA GLN A 136 -15.58 -7.75 2.61
C GLN A 136 -14.46 -8.38 3.45
N ILE A 137 -14.50 -9.68 3.69
CA ILE A 137 -13.45 -10.42 4.40
C ILE A 137 -13.19 -11.71 3.63
N GLY A 138 -11.97 -11.86 3.13
CA GLY A 138 -11.56 -13.08 2.44
C GLY A 138 -10.71 -12.84 1.21
N TRP A 139 -10.58 -13.89 0.41
CA TRP A 139 -9.75 -13.91 -0.80
C TRP A 139 -10.60 -13.60 -2.02
N ASN A 140 -10.20 -12.56 -2.77
CA ASN A 140 -10.86 -12.18 -4.01
C ASN A 140 -9.85 -11.99 -5.13
N ARG A 141 -10.33 -12.18 -6.36
CA ARG A 141 -9.52 -12.02 -7.58
C ARG A 141 -9.25 -10.56 -7.85
N VAL A 142 -7.99 -10.26 -8.15
CA VAL A 142 -7.54 -8.94 -8.57
C VAL A 142 -7.22 -8.96 -10.05
N HIS A 143 -7.95 -8.16 -10.81
CA HIS A 143 -7.71 -7.96 -12.24
C HIS A 143 -6.73 -6.81 -12.45
N GLN A 144 -5.63 -7.07 -13.17
CA GLN A 144 -4.62 -6.06 -13.53
C GLN A 144 -5.15 -5.21 -14.68
N SER A 145 -5.57 -3.98 -14.40
CA SER A 145 -6.18 -3.07 -15.39
C SER A 145 -5.18 -2.58 -16.44
N LYS A 146 -3.88 -2.57 -16.09
CA LYS A 146 -2.77 -2.24 -16.99
C LYS A 146 -1.47 -2.87 -16.48
N PRO A 147 -0.48 -3.10 -17.36
CA PRO A 147 0.85 -3.54 -16.94
C PRO A 147 1.48 -2.57 -15.94
N HIS A 148 2.01 -3.09 -14.84
CA HIS A 148 2.76 -2.30 -13.87
C HIS A 148 3.86 -3.16 -13.22
N PRO A 149 5.08 -2.65 -12.97
CA PRO A 149 6.19 -3.42 -12.39
C PRO A 149 5.86 -4.06 -11.04
N LEU A 150 4.94 -3.48 -10.25
CA LEU A 150 4.47 -4.08 -9.00
C LEU A 150 3.95 -5.52 -9.19
N PHE A 151 3.32 -5.82 -10.33
CA PHE A 151 2.74 -7.14 -10.62
C PHE A 151 3.68 -8.08 -11.36
N THR A 152 4.96 -7.74 -11.53
CA THR A 152 5.92 -8.61 -12.23
C THR A 152 5.98 -10.00 -11.59
N GLY A 153 5.75 -11.04 -12.41
CA GLY A 153 5.74 -12.43 -11.98
C GLY A 153 4.48 -12.88 -11.24
N VAL A 154 3.42 -12.05 -11.25
CA VAL A 154 2.10 -12.40 -10.70
C VAL A 154 1.08 -12.43 -11.83
N ALA A 155 0.38 -13.55 -11.96
CA ALA A 155 -0.64 -13.74 -13.00
C ALA A 155 -1.84 -12.81 -12.75
N ASP A 156 -2.49 -12.38 -13.84
CA ASP A 156 -3.78 -11.69 -13.75
C ASP A 156 -4.82 -12.57 -13.05
N ASN A 157 -5.80 -11.95 -12.41
CA ASN A 157 -6.85 -12.64 -11.64
C ASN A 157 -6.34 -13.53 -10.49
N THR A 158 -5.14 -13.24 -9.98
CA THR A 158 -4.64 -13.84 -8.75
C THR A 158 -5.48 -13.40 -7.55
N HIS A 159 -5.70 -14.31 -6.59
CA HIS A 159 -6.42 -14.02 -5.36
C HIS A 159 -5.53 -13.33 -4.33
N PHE A 160 -6.08 -12.28 -3.71
CA PHE A 160 -5.47 -11.56 -2.60
C PHE A 160 -6.45 -11.45 -1.43
N TYR A 161 -5.93 -11.24 -0.22
CA TYR A 161 -6.71 -11.14 1.01
C TYR A 161 -7.19 -9.70 1.25
N PHE A 162 -8.50 -9.55 1.42
CA PHE A 162 -9.18 -8.29 1.71
C PHE A 162 -9.84 -8.34 3.08
N VAL A 163 -9.86 -7.19 3.75
CA VAL A 163 -10.68 -6.94 4.94
C VAL A 163 -11.05 -5.44 4.97
N ASN A 164 -12.13 -5.06 4.28
CA ASN A 164 -12.50 -3.65 4.12
C ASN A 164 -14.02 -3.45 3.98
N SER A 165 -14.51 -2.36 4.57
CA SER A 165 -15.88 -1.87 4.40
C SER A 165 -15.98 -0.73 3.40
N TYR A 166 -14.84 -0.10 3.10
CA TYR A 166 -14.72 1.09 2.26
C TYR A 166 -13.71 0.82 1.14
N TYR A 167 -13.86 1.53 0.02
CA TYR A 167 -13.01 1.37 -1.17
C TYR A 167 -12.69 2.71 -1.81
N PRO A 168 -11.52 2.87 -2.47
CA PRO A 168 -11.11 4.12 -3.10
C PRO A 168 -11.84 4.35 -4.42
N ILE A 169 -12.21 5.62 -4.66
CA ILE A 169 -12.75 6.14 -5.92
C ILE A 169 -11.87 7.33 -6.33
N PRO A 170 -10.74 7.10 -7.01
CA PRO A 170 -9.93 8.16 -7.57
C PRO A 170 -10.72 8.97 -8.61
N ALA A 171 -10.51 10.29 -8.65
CA ALA A 171 -11.12 11.16 -9.66
C ALA A 171 -10.56 10.91 -11.06
N ASP A 172 -9.27 10.55 -11.14
CA ASP A 172 -8.61 10.09 -12.36
C ASP A 172 -8.50 8.56 -12.35
N SER A 173 -9.25 7.91 -13.24
CA SER A 173 -9.17 6.45 -13.40
C SER A 173 -7.81 5.98 -13.95
N GLY A 174 -7.02 6.87 -14.55
CA GLY A 174 -5.68 6.58 -15.03
C GLY A 174 -4.70 6.15 -13.95
N VAL A 175 -4.95 6.47 -12.66
CA VAL A 175 -4.10 6.00 -11.55
C VAL A 175 -4.38 4.55 -11.15
N ALA A 176 -5.53 3.97 -11.53
CA ALA A 176 -5.87 2.59 -11.21
C ALA A 176 -4.98 1.62 -12.00
N ILE A 177 -4.32 0.70 -11.30
CA ILE A 177 -3.51 -0.37 -11.89
C ILE A 177 -4.14 -1.75 -11.71
N ALA A 178 -5.08 -1.89 -10.79
CA ALA A 178 -5.86 -3.11 -10.62
C ALA A 178 -7.24 -2.84 -10.03
N THR A 179 -8.17 -3.73 -10.33
CA THR A 179 -9.55 -3.72 -9.83
C THR A 179 -9.92 -5.05 -9.20
N CYS A 180 -10.99 -5.05 -8.43
CA CYS A 180 -11.57 -6.25 -7.84
C CYS A 180 -13.10 -6.14 -7.91
N GLU A 181 -13.77 -7.27 -8.13
CA GLU A 181 -15.23 -7.35 -8.09
C GLU A 181 -15.69 -7.86 -6.73
N TYR A 182 -16.53 -7.07 -6.07
CA TYR A 182 -17.24 -7.45 -4.85
C TYR A 182 -18.63 -6.83 -4.87
N GLY A 183 -19.52 -7.45 -5.65
CA GLY A 183 -20.84 -6.90 -5.97
C GLY A 183 -20.79 -5.65 -6.85
N ILE A 184 -19.76 -4.86 -6.74
CA ILE A 184 -19.37 -3.77 -7.63
C ILE A 184 -17.91 -3.97 -8.05
N ASN A 185 -17.54 -3.43 -9.20
CA ASN A 185 -16.14 -3.35 -9.58
C ASN A 185 -15.52 -2.10 -8.92
N PHE A 186 -14.46 -2.27 -8.14
CA PHE A 186 -13.79 -1.18 -7.43
C PHE A 186 -12.28 -1.20 -7.65
N VAL A 187 -11.62 -0.07 -7.43
CA VAL A 187 -10.16 0.07 -7.57
C VAL A 187 -9.48 -0.65 -6.40
N ALA A 188 -8.69 -1.67 -6.70
CA ALA A 188 -7.98 -2.48 -5.72
C ALA A 188 -6.51 -2.08 -5.55
N ALA A 189 -5.92 -1.42 -6.55
CA ALA A 189 -4.58 -0.86 -6.47
C ALA A 189 -4.43 0.37 -7.36
N ILE A 190 -3.62 1.32 -6.90
CA ILE A 190 -3.28 2.56 -7.62
C ILE A 190 -1.77 2.72 -7.73
N ALA A 191 -1.34 3.47 -8.76
CA ALA A 191 0.03 3.94 -8.90
C ALA A 191 0.08 5.34 -9.53
N ARG A 192 0.99 6.18 -9.04
CA ARG A 192 1.31 7.49 -9.60
C ARG A 192 2.77 7.85 -9.27
N GLY A 193 3.63 7.89 -10.29
CA GLY A 193 5.07 8.06 -10.07
C GLY A 193 5.62 6.96 -9.17
N ASN A 194 6.29 7.32 -8.11
CA ASN A 194 6.88 6.40 -7.13
C ASN A 194 5.92 5.93 -6.04
N LEU A 195 4.66 6.38 -6.09
CA LEU A 195 3.62 5.97 -5.17
C LEU A 195 2.88 4.77 -5.74
N VAL A 196 2.78 3.71 -4.98
CA VAL A 196 1.87 2.59 -5.21
C VAL A 196 1.04 2.34 -3.94
N ALA A 197 -0.19 1.87 -4.10
CA ALA A 197 -0.98 1.46 -2.95
C ALA A 197 -1.99 0.36 -3.31
N THR A 198 -2.30 -0.51 -2.33
CA THR A 198 -3.21 -1.64 -2.49
C THR A 198 -4.28 -1.62 -1.41
N GLN A 199 -5.52 -2.00 -1.76
CA GLN A 199 -6.59 -2.20 -0.80
C GLN A 199 -6.47 -3.56 -0.08
N PHE A 200 -5.87 -4.53 -0.74
CA PHE A 200 -5.60 -5.85 -0.17
C PHE A 200 -4.29 -5.86 0.61
N HIS A 201 -4.19 -6.80 1.54
CA HIS A 201 -3.03 -6.97 2.41
C HIS A 201 -1.97 -7.84 1.76
N LEU A 202 -0.84 -7.27 1.40
CA LEU A 202 0.29 -7.98 0.78
C LEU A 202 0.86 -9.03 1.75
N GLU A 203 1.03 -8.65 3.02
CA GLU A 203 1.61 -9.47 4.08
C GLU A 203 0.72 -10.66 4.50
N LYS A 204 -0.55 -10.66 4.03
CA LYS A 204 -1.53 -11.74 4.29
C LYS A 204 -1.92 -12.50 3.03
N SER A 205 -1.37 -12.14 1.87
CA SER A 205 -1.76 -12.70 0.58
C SER A 205 -0.82 -13.80 0.08
N GLY A 206 -0.12 -14.48 0.98
CA GLY A 206 0.72 -15.63 0.67
C GLY A 206 1.82 -15.30 -0.36
N PRO A 207 2.23 -16.27 -1.20
CA PRO A 207 3.34 -16.07 -2.13
C PRO A 207 3.14 -14.92 -3.11
N ALA A 208 1.90 -14.68 -3.58
CA ALA A 208 1.59 -13.58 -4.49
C ALA A 208 1.78 -12.22 -3.81
N GLY A 209 1.28 -12.07 -2.57
CA GLY A 209 1.47 -10.85 -1.80
C GLY A 209 2.94 -10.58 -1.48
N LEU A 210 3.70 -11.61 -1.09
CA LEU A 210 5.14 -11.51 -0.86
C LEU A 210 5.89 -11.10 -2.15
N ARG A 211 5.46 -11.62 -3.32
CA ARG A 211 6.04 -11.20 -4.60
C ARG A 211 5.81 -9.72 -4.88
N LEU A 212 4.60 -9.19 -4.64
CA LEU A 212 4.33 -7.76 -4.81
C LEU A 212 5.17 -6.91 -3.83
N LEU A 213 5.31 -7.37 -2.59
CA LEU A 213 6.12 -6.67 -1.59
C LEU A 213 7.60 -6.64 -2.00
N ASP A 214 8.16 -7.76 -2.48
CA ASP A 214 9.52 -7.83 -3.03
C ASP A 214 9.69 -6.94 -4.27
N ASN A 215 8.71 -6.97 -5.18
CA ASN A 215 8.72 -6.09 -6.34
C ASN A 215 8.75 -4.61 -5.94
N PHE A 216 7.94 -4.18 -4.96
CA PHE A 216 8.00 -2.80 -4.44
C PHE A 216 9.40 -2.46 -3.89
N CYS A 217 10.00 -3.36 -3.14
CA CYS A 217 11.34 -3.16 -2.59
C CYS A 217 12.44 -3.03 -3.66
N ARG A 218 12.19 -3.55 -4.87
CA ARG A 218 13.10 -3.52 -6.02
C ARG A 218 12.73 -2.49 -7.09
N LEU A 219 11.61 -1.77 -6.94
CA LEU A 219 11.26 -0.71 -7.89
C LEU A 219 12.40 0.31 -7.96
N VAL A 220 12.90 0.53 -9.17
CA VAL A 220 13.92 1.55 -9.45
C VAL A 220 13.18 2.81 -9.92
N ASN A 221 13.65 3.96 -9.48
CA ASN A 221 13.14 5.28 -9.89
C ASN A 221 13.55 5.58 -11.33
#